data_7769402597e960294645b8c742831e65
#
_entry.id   7769402597e960294645b8c742831e65
#
_cell.length_a   1.000
_cell.length_b   1.000
_cell.length_c   1.000
_cell.angle_alpha   90.00
_cell.angle_beta   90.00
_cell.angle_gamma   90.00
#
_symmetry.space_group_name_H-M   'P 1'
#
loop_
_entity.id
_entity.type
_entity.pdbx_description
1 polymer ?
#
loop_
_entity_poly.entity_id
_entity_poly.type
_entity_poly.pdbx_seq_one_letter_code
_entity_poly.pdbx_strand_id
1 'polypeptide(L)'
;NHCTNQNLQYNEKRRFSVPFNFPSYTVNRFSVATFNYLNYATATKRRKSKLYLNDFFYPLDRIANWHRIYGRKGFIEYQAVVPFDSAYEVISELLKKITKSKLGSTIAAVKPLAKSDGLISFPIDGFTLAVDFAYSENLLPLLDQLDQIVIASGGRVYLAKDARLSGKSFKKM
;
A
#
# COMPACT_ATOMS: atom_id res chain seq x y z
N ASN A 1 13.55 20.70 -28.48
CA ASN A 1 12.36 20.91 -27.66
C ASN A 1 11.13 21.13 -28.57
N HIS A 2 10.62 20.06 -29.15
CA HIS A 2 9.35 20.11 -29.87
C HIS A 2 8.33 19.30 -29.09
N CYS A 3 7.59 19.94 -28.17
CA CYS A 3 6.27 19.48 -27.79
C CYS A 3 5.32 19.88 -28.94
N THR A 4 5.14 19.00 -29.91
CA THR A 4 4.03 19.12 -30.85
C THR A 4 2.73 18.97 -30.07
N ASN A 5 1.80 19.92 -30.28
CA ASN A 5 0.40 19.87 -29.82
C ASN A 5 -0.31 18.65 -30.44
N GLN A 6 0.01 17.47 -29.97
CA GLN A 6 -0.85 16.31 -30.17
C GLN A 6 -1.92 16.39 -29.11
N ASN A 7 -3.17 16.53 -29.57
CA ASN A 7 -4.36 16.44 -28.74
C ASN A 7 -4.21 15.31 -27.76
N LEU A 8 -4.04 15.63 -26.48
CA LEU A 8 -4.09 14.67 -25.37
C LEU A 8 -5.53 14.14 -25.28
N GLN A 9 -5.89 13.27 -26.21
CA GLN A 9 -7.16 12.53 -26.12
C GLN A 9 -7.00 11.53 -24.99
N TYR A 10 -7.67 11.82 -23.89
CA TYR A 10 -7.85 10.89 -22.78
C TYR A 10 -8.74 9.74 -23.27
N ASN A 11 -8.12 8.65 -23.67
CA ASN A 11 -8.84 7.45 -24.10
C ASN A 11 -9.11 6.60 -22.84
N GLU A 12 -10.31 6.68 -22.30
CA GLU A 12 -10.75 5.80 -21.20
C GLU A 12 -10.77 4.36 -21.71
N LYS A 13 -9.73 3.59 -21.39
CA LYS A 13 -9.74 2.16 -21.64
C LYS A 13 -10.83 1.52 -20.79
N ARG A 14 -11.55 0.53 -21.35
CA ARG A 14 -12.52 -0.30 -20.63
C ARG A 14 -11.95 -0.75 -19.29
N ARG A 15 -12.58 -0.32 -18.21
CA ARG A 15 -12.23 -0.73 -16.85
C ARG A 15 -12.79 -2.14 -16.61
N PHE A 16 -11.94 -3.06 -16.23
CA PHE A 16 -12.42 -4.32 -15.64
C PHE A 16 -13.16 -3.96 -14.34
N SER A 17 -14.32 -4.59 -14.11
CA SER A 17 -15.07 -4.37 -12.87
C SER A 17 -15.21 -5.67 -12.12
N VAL A 18 -14.96 -5.64 -10.82
CA VAL A 18 -15.28 -6.75 -9.91
C VAL A 18 -16.80 -6.76 -9.69
N PRO A 19 -17.55 -7.76 -10.21
CA PRO A 19 -19.01 -7.66 -10.31
C PRO A 19 -19.75 -7.79 -8.98
N PHE A 20 -19.19 -8.53 -8.00
CA PHE A 20 -19.79 -8.78 -6.69
C PHE A 20 -18.76 -8.86 -5.59
N ASN A 21 -19.19 -8.78 -4.33
CA ASN A 21 -18.31 -8.98 -3.19
C ASN A 21 -17.87 -10.45 -3.12
N PHE A 22 -16.58 -10.69 -3.16
CA PHE A 22 -16.03 -12.03 -3.01
C PHE A 22 -16.25 -12.53 -1.57
N PRO A 23 -16.29 -13.84 -1.35
CA PRO A 23 -16.27 -14.39 0.00
C PRO A 23 -15.02 -13.92 0.75
N SER A 24 -15.14 -13.55 2.03
CA SER A 24 -14.03 -12.96 2.81
C SER A 24 -12.81 -13.89 2.95
N TYR A 25 -12.96 -15.18 2.71
CA TYR A 25 -11.84 -16.14 2.70
C TYR A 25 -11.06 -16.17 1.38
N THR A 26 -11.50 -15.46 0.36
CA THR A 26 -10.83 -15.45 -0.97
C THR A 26 -9.43 -14.83 -0.88
N VAL A 27 -9.27 -13.76 -0.09
CA VAL A 27 -7.97 -13.17 0.20
C VAL A 27 -7.37 -13.89 1.40
N ASN A 28 -6.55 -14.89 1.11
CA ASN A 28 -5.84 -15.70 2.10
C ASN A 28 -4.38 -15.91 1.69
N ARG A 29 -3.58 -16.50 2.58
CA ARG A 29 -2.13 -16.69 2.35
C ARG A 29 -1.79 -17.41 1.05
N PHE A 30 -2.62 -18.35 0.62
CA PHE A 30 -2.36 -19.16 -0.59
C PHE A 30 -2.69 -18.35 -1.85
N SER A 31 -3.87 -17.73 -1.91
CA SER A 31 -4.28 -16.90 -3.04
C SER A 31 -3.33 -15.72 -3.24
N VAL A 32 -2.92 -15.06 -2.15
CA VAL A 32 -1.96 -13.96 -2.15
C VAL A 32 -0.57 -14.44 -2.60
N ALA A 33 -0.08 -15.57 -2.09
CA ALA A 33 1.21 -16.13 -2.49
C ALA A 33 1.24 -16.50 -3.98
N THR A 34 0.16 -17.14 -4.47
CA THR A 34 0.02 -17.48 -5.89
C THR A 34 -0.03 -16.21 -6.76
N PHE A 35 -0.83 -15.24 -6.39
CA PHE A 35 -0.92 -13.95 -7.09
C PHE A 35 0.45 -13.25 -7.15
N ASN A 36 1.14 -13.15 -6.04
CA ASN A 36 2.46 -12.51 -5.97
C ASN A 36 3.50 -13.27 -6.79
N TYR A 37 3.49 -14.61 -6.74
CA TYR A 37 4.38 -15.44 -7.57
C TYR A 37 4.15 -15.19 -9.06
N LEU A 38 2.90 -15.22 -9.53
CA LEU A 38 2.56 -14.96 -10.92
C LEU A 38 2.95 -13.55 -11.36
N ASN A 39 2.69 -12.54 -10.54
CA ASN A 39 3.12 -11.16 -10.81
C ASN A 39 4.64 -11.04 -10.91
N TYR A 40 5.38 -11.62 -9.97
CA TYR A 40 6.84 -11.62 -10.01
C TYR A 40 7.38 -12.31 -11.24
N ALA A 41 6.88 -13.51 -11.56
CA ALA A 41 7.31 -14.28 -12.73
C ALA A 41 7.04 -13.57 -14.06
N THR A 42 5.95 -12.80 -14.14
CA THR A 42 5.61 -12.02 -15.34
C THR A 42 6.37 -10.70 -15.41
N ALA A 43 6.59 -10.03 -14.28
CA ALA A 43 7.31 -8.76 -14.21
C ALA A 43 8.81 -8.92 -14.57
N THR A 44 9.45 -10.00 -14.11
CA THR A 44 10.88 -10.25 -14.38
C THR A 44 11.19 -10.50 -15.86
N LYS A 45 10.21 -10.89 -16.65
CA LYS A 45 10.34 -11.05 -18.12
C LYS A 45 10.31 -9.72 -18.87
N ARG A 46 9.82 -8.63 -18.27
CA ARG A 46 9.64 -7.33 -18.91
C ARG A 46 10.66 -6.32 -18.37
N ARG A 47 11.89 -6.36 -18.85
CA ARG A 47 12.94 -5.43 -18.40
C ARG A 47 12.70 -3.95 -18.77
N LYS A 48 11.99 -3.69 -19.87
CA LYS A 48 11.60 -2.33 -20.31
C LYS A 48 10.21 -2.40 -20.94
N SER A 49 9.29 -1.55 -20.51
CA SER A 49 7.96 -1.42 -21.11
C SER A 49 7.57 0.05 -21.18
N LYS A 50 6.84 0.41 -22.24
CA LYS A 50 6.17 1.72 -22.31
C LYS A 50 4.82 1.59 -21.63
N LEU A 51 4.56 2.42 -20.63
CA LEU A 51 3.29 2.48 -19.92
C LEU A 51 2.63 3.85 -20.19
N TYR A 52 1.30 3.87 -20.20
CA TYR A 52 0.59 5.13 -20.14
C TYR A 52 0.75 5.77 -18.76
N LEU A 53 0.77 7.09 -18.71
CA LEU A 53 0.96 7.84 -17.46
C LEU A 53 -0.02 7.40 -16.36
N ASN A 54 -1.30 7.25 -16.72
CA ASN A 54 -2.35 6.83 -15.79
C ASN A 54 -2.14 5.38 -15.30
N ASP A 55 -1.69 4.47 -16.16
CA ASP A 55 -1.41 3.08 -15.78
C ASP A 55 -0.22 2.99 -14.80
N PHE A 56 0.70 3.95 -14.87
CA PHE A 56 1.84 4.03 -13.97
C PHE A 56 1.48 4.63 -12.61
N PHE A 57 0.77 5.77 -12.60
CA PHE A 57 0.43 6.45 -11.35
C PHE A 57 -0.78 5.85 -10.64
N TYR A 58 -1.74 5.30 -11.40
CA TYR A 58 -3.03 4.81 -10.88
C TYR A 58 -3.33 3.38 -11.37
N PRO A 59 -2.47 2.39 -11.04
CA PRO A 59 -2.63 1.03 -11.57
C PRO A 59 -3.95 0.37 -11.16
N LEU A 60 -4.51 0.73 -10.01
CA LEU A 60 -5.79 0.19 -9.51
C LEU A 60 -7.02 0.80 -10.19
N ASP A 61 -6.91 1.99 -10.77
CA ASP A 61 -8.03 2.63 -11.48
C ASP A 61 -8.48 1.86 -12.73
N ARG A 62 -7.65 0.91 -13.18
CA ARG A 62 -8.00 -0.01 -14.27
C ARG A 62 -9.05 -1.05 -13.86
N ILE A 63 -9.24 -1.28 -12.56
CA ILE A 63 -10.15 -2.27 -12.00
C ILE A 63 -11.21 -1.55 -11.19
N ALA A 64 -12.38 -1.33 -11.77
CA ALA A 64 -13.50 -0.74 -11.06
C ALA A 64 -13.97 -1.70 -9.94
N ASN A 65 -14.35 -1.14 -8.80
CA ASN A 65 -14.83 -1.92 -7.65
C ASN A 65 -13.80 -2.95 -7.11
N TRP A 66 -12.50 -2.72 -7.31
CA TRP A 66 -11.43 -3.63 -6.87
C TRP A 66 -11.52 -4.01 -5.38
N HIS A 67 -12.02 -3.11 -4.52
CA HIS A 67 -12.24 -3.36 -3.09
C HIS A 67 -13.15 -4.56 -2.80
N ARG A 68 -14.03 -4.95 -3.75
CA ARG A 68 -14.93 -6.11 -3.60
C ARG A 68 -14.21 -7.45 -3.47
N ILE A 69 -12.93 -7.53 -3.86
CA ILE A 69 -12.11 -8.73 -3.66
C ILE A 69 -11.93 -9.08 -2.18
N TYR A 70 -12.00 -8.08 -1.28
CA TYR A 70 -11.89 -8.26 0.17
C TYR A 70 -13.21 -8.68 0.82
N GLY A 71 -14.30 -8.74 0.04
CA GLY A 71 -15.61 -9.14 0.51
C GLY A 71 -16.30 -8.06 1.36
N ARG A 72 -17.36 -8.48 2.08
CA ARG A 72 -18.19 -7.55 2.88
C ARG A 72 -17.46 -6.97 4.09
N LYS A 73 -16.45 -7.65 4.62
CA LYS A 73 -15.66 -7.17 5.76
C LYS A 73 -14.74 -6.01 5.40
N GLY A 74 -14.44 -5.84 4.11
CA GLY A 74 -13.58 -4.77 3.63
C GLY A 74 -12.10 -5.01 3.93
N PHE A 75 -11.34 -3.93 3.94
CA PHE A 75 -9.90 -3.94 4.14
C PHE A 75 -9.45 -2.70 4.93
N ILE A 76 -8.25 -2.77 5.47
CA ILE A 76 -7.54 -1.63 6.07
C ILE A 76 -6.27 -1.42 5.25
N GLU A 77 -6.03 -0.18 4.82
CA GLU A 77 -4.75 0.25 4.29
C GLU A 77 -3.92 0.79 5.46
N TYR A 78 -2.78 0.17 5.71
CA TYR A 78 -1.79 0.67 6.66
C TYR A 78 -0.70 1.42 5.90
N GLN A 79 -0.44 2.66 6.26
CA GLN A 79 0.62 3.44 5.66
C GLN A 79 1.44 4.15 6.74
N ALA A 80 2.75 4.00 6.65
CA ALA A 80 3.70 4.66 7.55
C ALA A 80 4.89 5.21 6.75
N VAL A 81 5.56 6.21 7.29
CA VAL A 81 6.82 6.75 6.78
C VAL A 81 7.89 6.61 7.83
N VAL A 82 9.10 6.24 7.42
CA VAL A 82 10.28 6.09 8.28
C VAL A 82 11.44 6.90 7.72
N PRO A 83 12.32 7.49 8.57
CA PRO A 83 13.47 8.28 8.12
C PRO A 83 14.40 7.48 7.19
N PHE A 84 15.08 8.16 6.25
CA PHE A 84 15.99 7.51 5.30
C PHE A 84 17.06 6.68 5.99
N ASP A 85 17.65 7.20 7.08
CA ASP A 85 18.79 6.57 7.76
C ASP A 85 18.46 5.18 8.36
N SER A 86 17.21 4.97 8.78
CA SER A 86 16.74 3.70 9.38
C SER A 86 15.80 2.92 8.47
N ALA A 87 15.55 3.41 7.25
CA ALA A 87 14.47 2.87 6.42
C ALA A 87 14.65 1.40 6.05
N TYR A 88 15.85 0.97 5.72
CA TYR A 88 16.11 -0.41 5.31
C TYR A 88 15.81 -1.40 6.45
N GLU A 89 16.34 -1.14 7.64
CA GLU A 89 16.19 -1.97 8.82
C GLU A 89 14.71 -2.01 9.25
N VAL A 90 14.10 -0.82 9.37
CA VAL A 90 12.72 -0.69 9.86
C VAL A 90 11.72 -1.30 8.88
N ILE A 91 11.81 -0.99 7.58
CA ILE A 91 10.91 -1.58 6.57
C ILE A 91 11.11 -3.09 6.49
N SER A 92 12.36 -3.58 6.60
CA SER A 92 12.64 -5.02 6.62
C SER A 92 12.00 -5.69 7.85
N GLU A 93 12.03 -5.05 9.01
CA GLU A 93 11.40 -5.55 10.23
C GLU A 93 9.87 -5.57 10.09
N LEU A 94 9.27 -4.48 9.59
CA LEU A 94 7.82 -4.40 9.32
C LEU A 94 7.38 -5.53 8.38
N LEU A 95 8.07 -5.72 7.26
CA LEU A 95 7.74 -6.77 6.28
C LEU A 95 7.92 -8.18 6.85
N LYS A 96 8.96 -8.42 7.66
CA LYS A 96 9.15 -9.70 8.37
C LYS A 96 8.01 -9.98 9.34
N LYS A 97 7.57 -8.96 10.09
CA LYS A 97 6.46 -9.10 11.04
C LYS A 97 5.13 -9.36 10.32
N ILE A 98 4.85 -8.62 9.24
CA ILE A 98 3.69 -8.84 8.37
C ILE A 98 3.70 -10.26 7.80
N THR A 99 4.82 -10.73 7.27
CA THR A 99 4.94 -12.08 6.71
C THR A 99 4.71 -13.16 7.78
N LYS A 100 5.25 -12.99 8.99
CA LYS A 100 5.07 -13.93 10.11
C LYS A 100 3.63 -14.00 10.61
N SER A 101 2.87 -12.91 10.52
CA SER A 101 1.46 -12.86 10.93
C SER A 101 0.56 -13.75 10.07
N LYS A 102 0.99 -14.13 8.86
CA LYS A 102 0.20 -14.85 7.84
C LYS A 102 -1.05 -14.08 7.36
N LEU A 103 -1.19 -12.81 7.74
CA LEU A 103 -2.18 -11.90 7.21
C LEU A 103 -1.64 -11.38 5.88
N GLY A 104 -2.13 -11.97 4.79
CA GLY A 104 -1.64 -11.66 3.45
C GLY A 104 -2.06 -10.26 2.99
N SER A 105 -1.13 -9.57 2.33
CA SER A 105 -1.42 -8.35 1.59
C SER A 105 -1.34 -8.61 0.10
N THR A 106 -2.29 -8.09 -0.67
CA THR A 106 -2.30 -8.16 -2.13
C THR A 106 -1.52 -7.03 -2.77
N ILE A 107 -1.36 -5.92 -2.04
CA ILE A 107 -0.71 -4.71 -2.53
C ILE A 107 0.20 -4.18 -1.43
N ALA A 108 1.46 -3.99 -1.79
CA ALA A 108 2.42 -3.26 -0.98
C ALA A 108 3.20 -2.29 -1.89
N ALA A 109 3.42 -1.07 -1.42
CA ALA A 109 4.18 -0.07 -2.14
C ALA A 109 5.18 0.63 -1.21
N VAL A 110 6.40 0.80 -1.69
CA VAL A 110 7.43 1.60 -1.04
C VAL A 110 7.75 2.79 -1.94
N LYS A 111 7.73 4.00 -1.40
CA LYS A 111 7.99 5.23 -2.16
C LYS A 111 8.86 6.18 -1.34
N PRO A 112 9.81 6.91 -1.94
CA PRO A 112 10.49 8.00 -1.26
C PRO A 112 9.53 9.17 -1.06
N LEU A 113 9.64 9.84 0.08
CA LEU A 113 8.95 11.09 0.39
C LEU A 113 9.98 12.15 0.77
N ALA A 114 9.69 13.39 0.43
CA ALA A 114 10.36 14.55 0.97
C ALA A 114 9.50 15.18 2.07
N LYS A 115 10.14 15.82 3.03
CA LYS A 115 9.47 16.58 4.09
C LYS A 115 8.54 17.64 3.48
N SER A 116 7.37 17.78 4.05
CA SER A 116 6.48 18.90 3.75
C SER A 116 6.09 19.63 5.03
N ASP A 117 5.85 20.95 4.91
CA ASP A 117 5.43 21.78 6.01
C ASP A 117 3.90 21.82 6.08
N GLY A 118 3.37 21.66 7.29
CA GLY A 118 1.94 21.68 7.58
C GLY A 118 1.67 21.47 9.06
N LEU A 119 0.47 21.85 9.52
CA LEU A 119 0.06 21.70 10.93
C LEU A 119 0.08 20.24 11.38
N ILE A 120 -0.40 19.34 10.52
CA ILE A 120 -0.35 17.90 10.72
C ILE A 120 0.27 17.31 9.45
N SER A 121 1.61 17.29 9.39
CA SER A 121 2.33 16.78 8.21
C SER A 121 2.70 15.32 8.38
N PHE A 122 2.23 14.45 7.49
CA PHE A 122 2.65 13.06 7.42
C PHE A 122 4.04 12.90 6.82
N PRO A 123 4.37 13.55 5.68
CA PRO A 123 5.66 13.35 5.02
C PRO A 123 6.84 13.84 5.86
N ILE A 124 7.87 13.02 5.91
CA ILE A 124 9.23 13.36 6.35
C ILE A 124 10.20 12.92 5.26
N ASP A 125 11.45 13.37 5.32
CA ASP A 125 12.51 12.86 4.46
C ASP A 125 12.76 11.37 4.79
N GLY A 126 12.24 10.48 3.93
CA GLY A 126 12.20 9.05 4.23
C GLY A 126 11.51 8.19 3.18
N PHE A 127 11.28 6.95 3.53
CA PHE A 127 10.48 6.02 2.72
C PHE A 127 9.13 5.75 3.39
N THR A 128 8.05 5.81 2.62
CA THR A 128 6.75 5.33 3.05
C THR A 128 6.52 3.90 2.58
N LEU A 129 5.96 3.09 3.49
CA LEU A 129 5.43 1.76 3.20
C LEU A 129 3.90 1.83 3.31
N ALA A 130 3.20 1.47 2.25
CA ALA A 130 1.75 1.31 2.23
C ALA A 130 1.41 -0.16 1.97
N VAL A 131 0.48 -0.73 2.76
CA VAL A 131 0.12 -2.15 2.72
C VAL A 131 -1.38 -2.32 2.97
N ASP A 132 -2.07 -3.05 2.09
CA ASP A 132 -3.49 -3.34 2.22
C ASP A 132 -3.71 -4.71 2.88
N PHE A 133 -4.56 -4.76 3.89
CA PHE A 133 -4.92 -6.00 4.59
C PHE A 133 -6.42 -6.25 4.52
N ALA A 134 -6.82 -7.49 4.22
CA ALA A 134 -8.19 -7.91 4.46
C ALA A 134 -8.53 -7.77 5.95
N TYR A 135 -9.69 -7.16 6.26
CA TYR A 135 -10.07 -6.95 7.65
C TYR A 135 -10.30 -8.28 8.39
N SER A 136 -9.67 -8.39 9.54
CA SER A 136 -9.89 -9.44 10.52
C SER A 136 -9.59 -8.92 11.93
N GLU A 137 -10.17 -9.50 12.96
CA GLU A 137 -9.91 -9.09 14.35
C GLU A 137 -8.44 -9.27 14.75
N ASN A 138 -7.77 -10.27 14.21
CA ASN A 138 -6.34 -10.52 14.43
C ASN A 138 -5.43 -9.47 13.78
N LEU A 139 -5.97 -8.61 12.89
CA LEU A 139 -5.21 -7.56 12.24
C LEU A 139 -4.85 -6.43 13.20
N LEU A 140 -5.78 -6.04 14.07
CA LEU A 140 -5.59 -4.87 14.95
C LEU A 140 -4.36 -5.00 15.85
N PRO A 141 -4.13 -6.13 16.54
CA PRO A 141 -2.91 -6.31 17.34
C PRO A 141 -1.61 -6.29 16.52
N LEU A 142 -1.65 -6.73 15.26
CA LEU A 142 -0.51 -6.62 14.36
C LEU A 142 -0.21 -5.15 14.06
N LEU A 143 -1.23 -4.37 13.68
CA LEU A 143 -1.06 -2.97 13.35
C LEU A 143 -0.52 -2.16 14.54
N ASP A 144 -0.97 -2.46 15.78
CA ASP A 144 -0.41 -1.85 16.99
C ASP A 144 1.08 -2.14 17.17
N GLN A 145 1.52 -3.35 16.83
CA GLN A 145 2.94 -3.70 16.87
C GLN A 145 3.75 -3.00 15.76
N LEU A 146 3.16 -2.82 14.57
CA LEU A 146 3.81 -2.05 13.49
C LEU A 146 3.97 -0.57 13.89
N ASP A 147 2.95 0.02 14.53
CA ASP A 147 3.04 1.40 15.04
C ASP A 147 4.19 1.58 16.03
N GLN A 148 4.36 0.64 16.96
CA GLN A 148 5.46 0.75 17.94
C GLN A 148 6.83 0.78 17.26
N ILE A 149 7.03 -0.03 16.22
CA ILE A 149 8.28 -0.05 15.45
C ILE A 149 8.47 1.29 14.72
N VAL A 150 7.43 1.78 14.05
CA VAL A 150 7.48 3.04 13.30
C VAL A 150 7.77 4.22 14.24
N ILE A 151 7.05 4.31 15.36
CA ILE A 151 7.22 5.40 16.32
C ILE A 151 8.61 5.35 16.97
N ALA A 152 9.11 4.16 17.30
CA ALA A 152 10.43 3.98 17.89
C ALA A 152 11.57 4.43 16.94
N SER A 153 11.34 4.37 15.63
CA SER A 153 12.30 4.84 14.60
C SER A 153 12.19 6.34 14.28
N GLY A 154 11.32 7.09 14.96
CA GLY A 154 11.02 8.49 14.61
C GLY A 154 10.14 8.64 13.36
N GLY A 155 9.50 7.56 12.94
CA GLY A 155 8.55 7.56 11.82
C GLY A 155 7.15 8.04 12.21
N ARG A 156 6.26 8.10 11.20
CA ARG A 156 4.87 8.53 11.37
C ARG A 156 3.90 7.57 10.69
N VAL A 157 2.73 7.38 11.31
CA VAL A 157 1.60 6.66 10.71
C VAL A 157 0.71 7.67 10.00
N TYR A 158 0.18 7.30 8.82
CA TYR A 158 -0.62 8.19 8.01
C TYR A 158 -2.07 8.22 8.48
N LEU A 159 -2.48 9.31 9.11
CA LEU A 159 -3.81 9.45 9.72
C LEU A 159 -4.97 9.34 8.73
N ALA A 160 -4.76 9.73 7.46
CA ALA A 160 -5.82 9.62 6.45
C ALA A 160 -6.16 8.17 6.06
N LYS A 161 -5.29 7.21 6.42
CA LYS A 161 -5.47 5.77 6.18
C LYS A 161 -5.70 5.01 7.48
N ASP A 162 -5.46 5.65 8.62
CA ASP A 162 -5.59 5.03 9.92
C ASP A 162 -7.02 5.14 10.46
N ALA A 163 -7.50 4.05 11.06
CA ALA A 163 -8.81 3.99 11.69
C ALA A 163 -8.75 3.75 13.21
N ARG A 164 -7.54 3.67 13.81
CA ARG A 164 -7.38 3.10 15.17
C ARG A 164 -6.22 3.63 16.00
N LEU A 165 -5.37 4.50 15.45
CA LEU A 165 -4.18 5.02 16.15
C LEU A 165 -4.60 5.71 17.46
N SER A 166 -3.99 5.31 18.58
CA SER A 166 -4.30 5.91 19.87
C SER A 166 -3.79 7.35 19.97
N GLY A 167 -4.51 8.21 20.67
CA GLY A 167 -4.05 9.58 20.95
C GLY A 167 -2.68 9.62 21.63
N LYS A 168 -2.33 8.59 22.41
CA LYS A 168 -1.00 8.46 23.04
C LYS A 168 0.09 8.18 22.00
N SER A 169 -0.19 7.34 21.01
CA SER A 169 0.72 7.07 19.90
C SER A 169 0.89 8.27 19.00
N PHE A 170 -0.23 8.96 18.68
CA PHE A 170 -0.21 10.18 17.90
C PHE A 170 0.67 11.28 18.50
N LYS A 171 0.62 11.48 19.84
CA LYS A 171 1.43 12.50 20.52
C LYS A 171 2.94 12.20 20.51
N LYS A 172 3.36 11.00 20.13
CA LYS A 172 4.77 10.60 20.05
C LYS A 172 5.38 10.75 18.65
N MET A 173 4.56 11.02 17.64
CA MET A 173 4.95 11.24 16.25
C MET A 173 5.12 12.74 15.92
#